data_e5bce8db6738f045dea0cb12bb47c694
#
_entry.id   e5bce8db6738f045dea0cb12bb47c694
#
_cell.length_a   1.000
_cell.length_b   1.000
_cell.length_c   1.000
_cell.angle_alpha   90.00
_cell.angle_beta   90.00
_cell.angle_gamma   90.00
#
_symmetry.space_group_name_H-M   'P 1'
#
loop_
_entity.id
_entity.type
_entity.pdbx_description
1 polymer ?
#
loop_
_entity_poly.entity_id
_entity_poly.type
_entity_poly.pdbx_seq_one_letter_code
_entity_poly.pdbx_strand_id
1 'polypeptide(L)'
;MPRKKLKRINAARKLLNVIESDNVSDLIAGKHFVVELGCGDGLFAVEYARRNPEVLVLGLDVKLDRLFKAGTKALEIGIQNCFFSRMRAEDLLQFIPESSVSQIWLTFSDPQPKKGNAKKRLTHARFLKVYNQLLGLQGKVCFKSDSDLLYNFTLEQLSELNIEPTLNVVDTHLELDSDSPYLIETVFEKKFREQGVKIKALEWGKQ
;
A
#
# COMPACT_ATOMS: atom_id res chain seq x y z
N MET A 1 -27.59 0.80 -2.34
CA MET A 1 -26.35 0.10 -2.76
C MET A 1 -26.72 -0.95 -3.82
N PRO A 2 -26.00 -1.08 -4.95
CA PRO A 2 -26.28 -2.10 -5.95
C PRO A 2 -26.22 -3.51 -5.36
N ARG A 3 -27.21 -4.37 -5.65
CA ARG A 3 -27.33 -5.75 -5.13
C ARG A 3 -26.06 -6.59 -5.30
N LYS A 4 -25.33 -6.40 -6.41
CA LYS A 4 -24.05 -7.08 -6.71
C LYS A 4 -22.92 -6.67 -5.74
N LYS A 5 -22.89 -5.41 -5.31
CA LYS A 5 -21.92 -4.90 -4.33
C LYS A 5 -22.16 -5.48 -2.93
N LEU A 6 -23.42 -5.54 -2.50
CA LEU A 6 -23.79 -6.13 -1.21
C LEU A 6 -23.41 -7.62 -1.14
N LYS A 7 -23.63 -8.38 -2.23
CA LYS A 7 -23.21 -9.80 -2.30
C LYS A 7 -21.69 -9.95 -2.12
N ARG A 8 -20.87 -9.08 -2.76
CA ARG A 8 -19.41 -9.12 -2.61
C ARG A 8 -18.96 -8.78 -1.20
N ILE A 9 -19.59 -7.80 -0.56
CA ILE A 9 -19.29 -7.44 0.84
C ILE A 9 -19.53 -8.64 1.78
N ASN A 10 -20.67 -9.30 1.64
CA ASN A 10 -21.00 -10.47 2.47
C ASN A 10 -20.10 -11.68 2.17
N ALA A 11 -19.65 -11.84 0.93
CA ALA A 11 -18.72 -12.89 0.54
C ALA A 11 -17.29 -12.61 1.04
N ALA A 12 -16.83 -11.35 1.03
CA ALA A 12 -15.51 -10.97 1.53
C ALA A 12 -15.27 -11.43 2.98
N ARG A 13 -16.26 -11.24 3.83
CA ARG A 13 -16.22 -11.66 5.25
C ARG A 13 -16.10 -13.17 5.46
N LYS A 14 -16.25 -13.97 4.42
CA LYS A 14 -16.15 -15.44 4.46
C LYS A 14 -14.83 -15.96 3.91
N LEU A 15 -14.01 -15.08 3.31
CA LEU A 15 -12.71 -15.49 2.80
C LEU A 15 -11.71 -15.61 3.96
N LEU A 16 -10.94 -16.69 4.00
CA LEU A 16 -9.98 -16.96 5.06
C LEU A 16 -8.85 -15.91 5.15
N ASN A 17 -8.55 -15.26 4.03
CA ASN A 17 -7.51 -14.24 3.93
C ASN A 17 -8.04 -12.80 3.93
N VAL A 18 -9.35 -12.59 4.18
CA VAL A 18 -9.93 -11.28 4.46
C VAL A 18 -10.34 -11.26 5.93
N ILE A 19 -9.58 -10.56 6.75
CA ILE A 19 -9.70 -10.57 8.21
C ILE A 19 -10.31 -9.28 8.73
N GLU A 20 -10.98 -9.33 9.86
CA GLU A 20 -11.44 -8.14 10.58
C GLU A 20 -10.23 -7.42 11.21
N SER A 21 -10.32 -6.09 11.35
CA SER A 21 -9.22 -5.26 11.86
C SER A 21 -8.72 -5.70 13.25
N ASP A 22 -9.62 -6.14 14.11
CA ASP A 22 -9.30 -6.58 15.49
C ASP A 22 -8.39 -7.82 15.53
N ASN A 23 -8.38 -8.62 14.45
CA ASN A 23 -7.55 -9.82 14.35
C ASN A 23 -6.19 -9.55 13.68
N VAL A 24 -5.92 -8.31 13.25
CA VAL A 24 -4.67 -7.96 12.56
C VAL A 24 -3.49 -8.14 13.50
N SER A 25 -3.58 -7.65 14.73
CA SER A 25 -2.51 -7.74 15.73
C SER A 25 -2.08 -9.20 15.97
N ASP A 26 -3.03 -10.13 16.11
CA ASP A 26 -2.74 -11.55 16.29
C ASP A 26 -2.09 -12.16 15.03
N LEU A 27 -2.57 -11.79 13.84
CA LEU A 27 -2.01 -12.29 12.59
C LEU A 27 -0.53 -11.94 12.42
N ILE A 28 -0.14 -10.70 12.76
CA ILE A 28 1.21 -10.17 12.53
C ILE A 28 2.18 -10.43 13.68
N ALA A 29 1.69 -10.92 14.84
CA ALA A 29 2.51 -11.11 16.04
C ALA A 29 3.76 -11.96 15.75
N GLY A 30 4.94 -11.40 16.04
CA GLY A 30 6.24 -12.07 15.86
C GLY A 30 6.64 -12.34 14.41
N LYS A 31 5.96 -11.76 13.43
CA LYS A 31 6.25 -11.98 12.00
C LYS A 31 6.91 -10.76 11.37
N HIS A 32 7.75 -11.03 10.37
CA HIS A 32 8.21 -10.03 9.42
C HIS A 32 7.08 -9.75 8.41
N PHE A 33 6.60 -8.52 8.34
CA PHE A 33 5.48 -8.19 7.47
C PHE A 33 5.59 -6.83 6.80
N VAL A 34 4.89 -6.72 5.69
CA VAL A 34 4.80 -5.55 4.82
C VAL A 34 3.33 -5.13 4.72
N VAL A 35 3.09 -3.82 4.68
CA VAL A 35 1.74 -3.24 4.55
C VAL A 35 1.61 -2.51 3.22
N GLU A 36 0.55 -2.78 2.45
CA GLU A 36 0.12 -1.93 1.33
C GLU A 36 -1.13 -1.14 1.74
N LEU A 37 -1.04 0.19 1.74
CA LEU A 37 -2.16 1.08 2.05
C LEU A 37 -2.90 1.52 0.79
N GLY A 38 -4.21 1.32 0.79
CA GLY A 38 -5.04 1.58 -0.39
C GLY A 38 -4.88 0.51 -1.46
N CYS A 39 -4.67 -0.74 -1.05
CA CYS A 39 -4.32 -1.88 -1.92
C CYS A 39 -5.35 -2.17 -3.04
N GLY A 40 -6.53 -1.59 -2.98
CA GLY A 40 -7.56 -1.75 -4.00
C GLY A 40 -7.93 -3.21 -4.25
N ASP A 41 -7.78 -3.66 -5.50
CA ASP A 41 -8.04 -5.05 -5.93
C ASP A 41 -6.84 -6.00 -5.63
N GLY A 42 -5.84 -5.54 -4.86
CA GLY A 42 -4.74 -6.34 -4.31
C GLY A 42 -3.70 -6.81 -5.30
N LEU A 43 -3.61 -6.22 -6.49
CA LEU A 43 -2.69 -6.70 -7.53
C LEU A 43 -1.23 -6.62 -7.13
N PHE A 44 -0.83 -5.50 -6.52
CA PHE A 44 0.53 -5.32 -6.03
C PHE A 44 0.80 -6.25 -4.83
N ALA A 45 -0.05 -6.23 -3.79
CA ALA A 45 0.12 -7.07 -2.59
C ALA A 45 0.25 -8.55 -2.93
N VAL A 46 -0.61 -9.08 -3.81
CA VAL A 46 -0.60 -10.49 -4.23
C VAL A 46 0.68 -10.83 -4.98
N GLU A 47 1.11 -10.00 -5.92
CA GLU A 47 2.34 -10.25 -6.69
C GLU A 47 3.58 -10.07 -5.82
N TYR A 48 3.58 -9.09 -4.91
CA TYR A 48 4.66 -8.93 -3.94
C TYR A 48 4.78 -10.17 -3.03
N ALA A 49 3.66 -10.68 -2.50
CA ALA A 49 3.63 -11.89 -1.69
C ALA A 49 4.10 -13.13 -2.46
N ARG A 50 3.75 -13.24 -3.74
CA ARG A 50 4.21 -14.33 -4.63
C ARG A 50 5.73 -14.33 -4.81
N ARG A 51 6.33 -13.15 -4.91
CA ARG A 51 7.80 -13.01 -5.04
C ARG A 51 8.54 -13.20 -3.73
N ASN A 52 7.87 -13.02 -2.58
CA ASN A 52 8.46 -13.05 -1.25
C ASN A 52 7.65 -13.99 -0.32
N PRO A 53 7.74 -15.32 -0.51
CA PRO A 53 6.91 -16.30 0.19
C PRO A 53 7.13 -16.32 1.72
N GLU A 54 8.29 -15.87 2.18
CA GLU A 54 8.65 -15.77 3.61
C GLU A 54 8.12 -14.50 4.30
N VAL A 55 7.63 -13.53 3.53
CA VAL A 55 7.12 -12.25 4.04
C VAL A 55 5.61 -12.29 4.11
N LEU A 56 5.02 -11.95 5.26
CA LEU A 56 3.59 -11.73 5.34
C LEU A 56 3.23 -10.37 4.73
N VAL A 57 2.28 -10.35 3.82
CA VAL A 57 1.79 -9.13 3.17
C VAL A 57 0.38 -8.81 3.65
N LEU A 58 0.17 -7.60 4.16
CA LEU A 58 -1.10 -7.08 4.63
C LEU A 58 -1.60 -5.95 3.73
N GLY A 59 -2.59 -6.23 2.89
CA GLY A 59 -3.26 -5.24 2.05
C GLY A 59 -4.42 -4.57 2.80
N LEU A 60 -4.40 -3.23 2.88
CA LEU A 60 -5.41 -2.44 3.57
C LEU A 60 -6.17 -1.53 2.59
N ASP A 61 -7.50 -1.55 2.64
CA ASP A 61 -8.37 -0.62 1.89
C ASP A 61 -9.65 -0.34 2.68
N VAL A 62 -10.27 0.79 2.41
CA VAL A 62 -11.55 1.18 3.03
C VAL A 62 -12.78 0.51 2.37
N LYS A 63 -12.59 -0.10 1.18
CA LYS A 63 -13.67 -0.66 0.36
C LYS A 63 -13.65 -2.19 0.37
N LEU A 64 -14.50 -2.78 1.17
CA LEU A 64 -14.58 -4.24 1.34
C LEU A 64 -14.89 -5.01 0.03
N ASP A 65 -15.58 -4.39 -0.93
CA ASP A 65 -15.83 -5.00 -2.24
C ASP A 65 -14.56 -5.11 -3.12
N ARG A 66 -13.54 -4.28 -2.87
CA ARG A 66 -12.22 -4.42 -3.47
C ARG A 66 -11.42 -5.53 -2.78
N LEU A 67 -11.44 -5.56 -1.45
CA LEU A 67 -10.78 -6.62 -0.68
C LEU A 67 -11.33 -8.01 -1.00
N PHE A 68 -12.63 -8.12 -1.34
CA PHE A 68 -13.19 -9.37 -1.85
C PHE A 68 -12.47 -9.85 -3.12
N LYS A 69 -12.22 -8.97 -4.07
CA LYS A 69 -11.50 -9.34 -5.29
C LYS A 69 -10.04 -9.69 -5.01
N ALA A 70 -9.39 -8.91 -4.15
CA ALA A 70 -8.01 -9.14 -3.74
C ALA A 70 -7.85 -10.51 -3.06
N GLY A 71 -8.69 -10.79 -2.08
CA GLY A 71 -8.68 -12.07 -1.34
C GLY A 71 -9.00 -13.26 -2.25
N THR A 72 -10.01 -13.13 -3.12
CA THR A 72 -10.35 -14.19 -4.09
C THR A 72 -9.16 -14.49 -5.01
N LYS A 73 -8.54 -13.45 -5.56
CA LYS A 73 -7.40 -13.60 -6.46
C LYS A 73 -6.22 -14.31 -5.77
N ALA A 74 -5.89 -13.93 -4.55
CA ALA A 74 -4.80 -14.57 -3.80
C ALA A 74 -5.07 -16.07 -3.59
N LEU A 75 -6.31 -16.43 -3.22
CA LEU A 75 -6.71 -17.83 -3.02
C LEU A 75 -6.71 -18.64 -4.33
N GLU A 76 -7.20 -18.06 -5.44
CA GLU A 76 -7.23 -18.71 -6.76
C GLU A 76 -5.84 -19.12 -7.27
N ILE A 77 -4.80 -18.34 -6.93
CA ILE A 77 -3.41 -18.65 -7.33
C ILE A 77 -2.58 -19.26 -6.19
N GLY A 78 -3.22 -19.66 -5.09
CA GLY A 78 -2.59 -20.40 -3.99
C GLY A 78 -1.66 -19.57 -3.08
N ILE A 79 -1.80 -18.25 -3.03
CA ILE A 79 -1.01 -17.38 -2.15
C ILE A 79 -1.54 -17.47 -0.73
N GLN A 80 -0.68 -17.90 0.21
CA GLN A 80 -1.04 -18.13 1.61
C GLN A 80 -0.50 -17.04 2.57
N ASN A 81 0.47 -16.25 2.14
CA ASN A 81 1.13 -15.20 2.93
C ASN A 81 0.59 -13.79 2.65
N CYS A 82 -0.57 -13.66 1.99
CA CYS A 82 -1.19 -12.38 1.67
C CYS A 82 -2.59 -12.29 2.29
N PHE A 83 -2.76 -11.32 3.17
CA PHE A 83 -4.01 -11.07 3.90
C PHE A 83 -4.52 -9.67 3.63
N PHE A 84 -5.82 -9.48 3.81
CA PHE A 84 -6.48 -8.21 3.55
C PHE A 84 -7.36 -7.82 4.73
N SER A 85 -7.37 -6.52 5.07
CA SER A 85 -8.26 -6.02 6.10
C SER A 85 -8.84 -4.65 5.72
N ARG A 86 -10.08 -4.43 6.17
CA ARG A 86 -10.71 -3.13 6.00
C ARG A 86 -10.24 -2.18 7.08
N MET A 87 -9.37 -1.23 6.69
CA MET A 87 -8.79 -0.28 7.64
C MET A 87 -8.60 1.09 6.97
N ARG A 88 -8.70 2.14 7.76
CA ARG A 88 -8.35 3.51 7.34
C ARG A 88 -6.92 3.80 7.79
N ALA A 89 -6.25 4.70 7.07
CA ALA A 89 -4.90 5.11 7.46
C ALA A 89 -4.87 5.85 8.82
N GLU A 90 -5.99 6.44 9.23
CA GLU A 90 -6.16 7.07 10.54
C GLU A 90 -6.17 6.08 11.71
N ASP A 91 -6.54 4.82 11.45
CA ASP A 91 -6.78 3.81 12.50
C ASP A 91 -5.58 2.84 12.66
N LEU A 92 -4.50 3.01 11.88
CA LEU A 92 -3.37 2.07 11.82
C LEU A 92 -2.77 1.77 13.20
N LEU A 93 -2.47 2.79 14.01
CA LEU A 93 -1.87 2.64 15.35
C LEU A 93 -2.79 1.94 16.36
N GLN A 94 -4.08 1.83 16.07
CA GLN A 94 -5.02 1.09 16.90
C GLN A 94 -4.85 -0.43 16.75
N PHE A 95 -4.44 -0.90 15.57
CA PHE A 95 -4.44 -2.31 15.21
C PHE A 95 -3.05 -2.87 14.87
N ILE A 96 -2.08 -2.01 14.59
CA ILE A 96 -0.71 -2.38 14.22
C ILE A 96 0.24 -1.79 15.27
N PRO A 97 1.03 -2.62 15.97
CA PRO A 97 1.98 -2.16 16.97
C PRO A 97 3.03 -1.22 16.41
N GLU A 98 3.48 -0.27 17.21
CA GLU A 98 4.61 0.60 16.89
C GLU A 98 5.88 -0.22 16.64
N SER A 99 6.75 0.29 15.78
CA SER A 99 8.06 -0.29 15.45
C SER A 99 8.01 -1.75 14.94
N SER A 100 6.89 -2.17 14.33
CA SER A 100 6.67 -3.55 13.88
C SER A 100 6.70 -3.76 12.36
N VAL A 101 6.48 -2.69 11.58
CA VAL A 101 6.35 -2.78 10.11
C VAL A 101 7.71 -2.68 9.44
N SER A 102 8.03 -3.60 8.53
CA SER A 102 9.26 -3.54 7.75
C SER A 102 9.15 -2.64 6.52
N GLN A 103 8.01 -2.65 5.84
CA GLN A 103 7.77 -1.76 4.70
C GLN A 103 6.31 -1.31 4.65
N ILE A 104 6.09 -0.06 4.29
CA ILE A 104 4.77 0.48 3.96
C ILE A 104 4.77 0.89 2.49
N TRP A 105 3.93 0.26 1.70
CA TRP A 105 3.75 0.56 0.28
C TRP A 105 2.55 1.47 0.04
N LEU A 106 2.76 2.52 -0.74
CA LEU A 106 1.76 3.46 -1.23
C LEU A 106 1.77 3.42 -2.76
N THR A 107 0.96 2.52 -3.34
CA THR A 107 0.93 2.30 -4.78
C THR A 107 -0.29 2.97 -5.40
N PHE A 108 -0.08 3.91 -6.32
CA PHE A 108 -1.15 4.60 -7.06
C PHE A 108 -2.28 5.15 -6.17
N SER A 109 -1.90 5.71 -5.02
CA SER A 109 -2.83 6.37 -4.09
C SER A 109 -3.55 7.53 -4.78
N ASP A 110 -4.81 7.78 -4.35
CA ASP A 110 -5.61 8.89 -4.88
C ASP A 110 -4.90 10.24 -4.67
N PRO A 111 -4.57 10.96 -5.75
CA PRO A 111 -3.85 12.24 -5.68
C PRO A 111 -4.67 13.37 -5.06
N GLN A 112 -5.99 13.20 -4.87
CA GLN A 112 -6.88 14.20 -4.27
C GLN A 112 -6.61 15.61 -4.85
N PRO A 113 -6.93 15.90 -6.13
CA PRO A 113 -6.42 17.08 -6.85
C PRO A 113 -6.92 18.40 -6.29
N LYS A 114 -8.04 18.42 -5.59
CA LYS A 114 -8.57 19.64 -4.96
C LYS A 114 -7.71 20.05 -3.77
N LYS A 115 -7.25 21.32 -3.71
CA LYS A 115 -6.43 21.86 -2.60
C LYS A 115 -7.03 21.58 -1.22
N GLY A 116 -8.35 21.75 -1.04
CA GLY A 116 -9.03 21.47 0.23
C GLY A 116 -9.01 19.99 0.66
N ASN A 117 -8.63 19.07 -0.23
CA ASN A 117 -8.50 17.64 0.05
C ASN A 117 -7.05 17.19 0.29
N ALA A 118 -6.05 18.09 0.26
CA ALA A 118 -4.65 17.73 0.43
C ALA A 118 -4.39 16.89 1.71
N LYS A 119 -5.09 17.20 2.80
CA LYS A 119 -5.03 16.44 4.07
C LYS A 119 -5.50 14.97 3.95
N LYS A 120 -6.14 14.58 2.85
CA LYS A 120 -6.59 13.20 2.60
C LYS A 120 -5.57 12.37 1.83
N ARG A 121 -4.53 13.00 1.26
CA ARG A 121 -3.43 12.31 0.58
C ARG A 121 -2.69 11.44 1.57
N LEU A 122 -2.42 10.21 1.23
CA LEU A 122 -1.70 9.26 2.11
C LEU A 122 -0.24 9.69 2.37
N THR A 123 0.29 10.62 1.59
CA THR A 123 1.62 11.21 1.79
C THR A 123 1.59 12.57 2.52
N HIS A 124 0.46 13.00 3.09
CA HIS A 124 0.42 14.19 3.93
C HIS A 124 1.18 13.96 5.25
N ALA A 125 1.88 14.98 5.75
CA ALA A 125 2.73 14.95 6.94
C ALA A 125 2.08 14.25 8.15
N ARG A 126 0.76 14.39 8.34
CA ARG A 126 0.02 13.71 9.42
C ARG A 126 0.14 12.18 9.35
N PHE A 127 0.15 11.60 8.12
CA PHE A 127 0.30 10.17 7.93
C PHE A 127 1.77 9.75 7.95
N LEU A 128 2.68 10.58 7.43
CA LEU A 128 4.12 10.31 7.49
C LEU A 128 4.58 10.14 8.94
N LYS A 129 4.04 10.94 9.87
CA LYS A 129 4.29 10.78 11.31
C LYS A 129 3.78 9.44 11.86
N VAL A 130 2.61 8.99 11.43
CA VAL A 130 2.06 7.66 11.80
C VAL A 130 2.95 6.55 11.24
N TYR A 131 3.37 6.66 9.98
CA TYR A 131 4.25 5.65 9.37
C TYR A 131 5.58 5.56 10.11
N ASN A 132 6.16 6.69 10.51
CA ASN A 132 7.39 6.71 11.30
C ASN A 132 7.27 5.95 12.63
N GLN A 133 6.12 6.04 13.30
CA GLN A 133 5.86 5.27 14.53
C GLN A 133 5.72 3.76 14.25
N LEU A 134 5.08 3.38 13.14
CA LEU A 134 4.85 1.98 12.78
C LEU A 134 6.12 1.27 12.30
N LEU A 135 7.02 1.97 11.63
CA LEU A 135 8.24 1.39 11.06
C LEU A 135 9.20 0.87 12.12
N GLY A 136 9.73 -0.35 11.93
CA GLY A 136 10.88 -0.87 12.66
C GLY A 136 12.15 -0.06 12.35
N LEU A 137 13.26 -0.34 13.05
CA LEU A 137 14.51 0.42 12.93
C LEU A 137 15.05 0.53 11.50
N GLN A 138 14.90 -0.51 10.70
CA GLN A 138 15.29 -0.55 9.27
C GLN A 138 14.07 -0.45 8.35
N GLY A 139 12.94 -0.05 8.91
CA GLY A 139 11.69 0.05 8.17
C GLY A 139 11.69 1.23 7.20
N LYS A 140 10.95 1.09 6.11
CA LYS A 140 10.86 2.10 5.06
C LYS A 140 9.47 2.26 4.50
N VAL A 141 9.19 3.45 3.97
CA VAL A 141 8.02 3.71 3.12
C VAL A 141 8.45 3.71 1.66
N CYS A 142 7.69 2.99 0.85
CA CYS A 142 7.87 2.87 -0.59
C CYS A 142 6.66 3.50 -1.28
N PHE A 143 6.89 4.52 -2.08
CA PHE A 143 5.86 5.24 -2.81
C PHE A 143 6.03 5.06 -4.31
N LYS A 144 4.91 4.85 -5.03
CA LYS A 144 4.89 4.72 -6.49
C LYS A 144 3.62 5.37 -7.05
N SER A 145 3.77 6.24 -8.06
CA SER A 145 2.64 6.99 -8.63
C SER A 145 2.88 7.43 -10.08
N ASP A 146 1.79 7.52 -10.84
CA ASP A 146 1.69 8.19 -12.14
C ASP A 146 1.53 9.71 -12.00
N SER A 147 1.09 10.19 -10.85
CA SER A 147 0.69 11.58 -10.60
C SER A 147 1.85 12.49 -10.23
N ASP A 148 2.20 13.45 -11.12
CA ASP A 148 3.16 14.51 -10.81
C ASP A 148 2.74 15.35 -9.60
N LEU A 149 1.42 15.62 -9.49
CA LEU A 149 0.89 16.37 -8.35
C LEU A 149 1.18 15.65 -7.02
N LEU A 150 0.93 14.35 -6.96
CA LEU A 150 1.14 13.59 -5.72
C LEU A 150 2.62 13.39 -5.42
N TYR A 151 3.43 13.15 -6.45
CA TYR A 151 4.88 13.02 -6.31
C TYR A 151 5.52 14.31 -5.77
N ASN A 152 5.25 15.46 -6.38
CA ASN A 152 5.79 16.76 -5.94
C ASN A 152 5.29 17.08 -4.52
N PHE A 153 4.01 16.88 -4.24
CA PHE A 153 3.47 17.05 -2.90
C PHE A 153 4.18 16.17 -1.86
N THR A 154 4.49 14.93 -2.23
CA THR A 154 5.21 14.02 -1.32
C THR A 154 6.60 14.56 -0.99
N LEU A 155 7.35 15.04 -1.98
CA LEU A 155 8.66 15.69 -1.77
C LEU A 155 8.55 16.91 -0.86
N GLU A 156 7.55 17.78 -1.06
CA GLU A 156 7.27 18.93 -0.19
C GLU A 156 7.05 18.47 1.26
N GLN A 157 6.20 17.44 1.49
CA GLN A 157 5.91 16.94 2.83
C GLN A 157 7.12 16.27 3.50
N LEU A 158 7.96 15.57 2.75
CA LEU A 158 9.21 15.02 3.26
C LEU A 158 10.17 16.14 3.66
N SER A 159 10.33 17.17 2.81
CA SER A 159 11.17 18.33 3.10
C SER A 159 10.70 19.10 4.35
N GLU A 160 9.39 19.32 4.51
CA GLU A 160 8.81 19.96 5.70
C GLU A 160 9.12 19.19 7.01
N LEU A 161 9.32 17.88 6.91
CA LEU A 161 9.68 17.02 8.05
C LEU A 161 11.18 16.75 8.16
N ASN A 162 12.03 17.38 7.32
CA ASN A 162 13.48 17.15 7.22
C ASN A 162 13.82 15.67 6.95
N ILE A 163 13.01 15.00 6.12
CA ILE A 163 13.22 13.62 5.69
C ILE A 163 13.82 13.62 4.30
N GLU A 164 15.01 13.06 4.14
CA GLU A 164 15.63 12.86 2.84
C GLU A 164 15.21 11.51 2.25
N PRO A 165 14.73 11.47 1.00
CA PRO A 165 14.42 10.21 0.33
C PRO A 165 15.72 9.44 0.03
N THR A 166 15.71 8.14 0.32
CA THR A 166 16.80 7.20 -0.01
C THR A 166 16.72 6.72 -1.46
N LEU A 167 15.54 6.82 -2.09
CA LEU A 167 15.30 6.63 -3.51
C LEU A 167 14.45 7.78 -4.04
N ASN A 168 14.85 8.34 -5.18
CA ASN A 168 14.09 9.38 -5.87
C ASN A 168 14.22 9.17 -7.38
N VAL A 169 13.17 8.61 -8.00
CA VAL A 169 13.14 8.15 -9.39
C VAL A 169 11.95 8.77 -10.11
N VAL A 170 12.20 9.32 -11.30
CA VAL A 170 11.16 9.96 -12.12
C VAL A 170 10.59 9.03 -13.21
N ASP A 171 11.28 7.91 -13.49
CA ASP A 171 10.80 6.86 -14.39
C ASP A 171 11.33 5.50 -13.95
N THR A 172 10.50 4.75 -13.19
CA THR A 172 10.90 3.45 -12.62
C THR A 172 11.35 2.44 -13.66
N HIS A 173 10.77 2.49 -14.88
CA HIS A 173 11.08 1.52 -15.93
C HIS A 173 12.37 1.81 -16.68
N LEU A 174 12.91 3.02 -16.57
CA LEU A 174 14.21 3.39 -17.15
C LEU A 174 15.35 3.35 -16.13
N GLU A 175 15.05 3.57 -14.86
CA GLU A 175 16.06 3.86 -13.85
C GLU A 175 16.27 2.72 -12.85
N LEU A 176 15.37 1.71 -12.80
CA LEU A 176 15.46 0.60 -11.85
C LEU A 176 15.71 -0.74 -12.53
N ASP A 177 16.40 -1.62 -11.81
CA ASP A 177 16.68 -2.99 -12.25
C ASP A 177 15.39 -3.83 -12.40
N SER A 178 15.42 -4.80 -13.30
CA SER A 178 14.25 -5.60 -13.70
C SER A 178 13.60 -6.42 -12.59
N ASP A 179 14.32 -6.72 -11.52
CA ASP A 179 13.84 -7.44 -10.34
C ASP A 179 13.27 -6.52 -9.25
N SER A 180 13.39 -5.20 -9.45
CA SER A 180 12.88 -4.22 -8.50
C SER A 180 11.39 -4.42 -8.20
N PRO A 181 10.97 -4.42 -6.91
CA PRO A 181 9.56 -4.49 -6.53
C PRO A 181 8.74 -3.30 -7.03
N TYR A 182 9.38 -2.17 -7.33
CA TYR A 182 8.73 -1.03 -7.97
C TYR A 182 8.24 -1.33 -9.40
N LEU A 183 8.73 -2.39 -10.04
CA LEU A 183 8.28 -2.86 -11.36
C LEU A 183 7.17 -3.90 -11.30
N ILE A 184 6.61 -4.20 -10.12
CA ILE A 184 5.36 -4.97 -10.02
C ILE A 184 4.24 -4.15 -10.65
N GLU A 185 3.82 -4.57 -11.85
CA GLU A 185 2.87 -3.83 -12.66
C GLU A 185 1.42 -4.06 -12.17
N THR A 186 0.70 -2.97 -11.93
CA THR A 186 -0.75 -2.98 -11.70
C THR A 186 -1.51 -2.70 -12.99
N VAL A 187 -2.82 -3.00 -13.04
CA VAL A 187 -3.66 -2.66 -14.20
C VAL A 187 -3.65 -1.15 -14.48
N PHE A 188 -3.59 -0.34 -13.42
CA PHE A 188 -3.51 1.12 -13.55
C PHE A 188 -2.20 1.54 -14.19
N GLU A 189 -1.09 0.97 -13.74
CA GLU A 189 0.24 1.25 -14.27
C GLU A 189 0.35 0.90 -15.75
N LYS A 190 -0.08 -0.30 -16.13
CA LYS A 190 -0.09 -0.71 -17.53
C LYS A 190 -0.82 0.30 -18.41
N LYS A 191 -2.03 0.71 -17.99
CA LYS A 191 -2.83 1.71 -18.71
C LYS A 191 -2.10 3.06 -18.84
N PHE A 192 -1.44 3.54 -17.78
CA PHE A 192 -0.73 4.82 -17.81
C PHE A 192 0.52 4.75 -18.68
N ARG A 193 1.26 3.66 -18.60
CA ARG A 193 2.44 3.43 -19.46
C ARG A 193 2.09 3.37 -20.95
N GLU A 194 1.00 2.71 -21.30
CA GLU A 194 0.47 2.70 -22.68
C GLU A 194 0.14 4.12 -23.20
N GLN A 195 -0.10 5.07 -22.29
CA GLN A 195 -0.32 6.50 -22.59
C GLN A 195 0.98 7.32 -22.52
N GLY A 196 2.14 6.70 -22.34
CA GLY A 196 3.44 7.39 -22.21
C GLY A 196 3.66 8.09 -20.86
N VAL A 197 2.83 7.82 -19.85
CA VAL A 197 2.99 8.41 -18.52
C VAL A 197 4.11 7.69 -17.76
N LYS A 198 5.07 8.46 -17.26
CA LYS A 198 6.17 7.97 -16.43
C LYS A 198 5.68 7.63 -15.03
N ILE A 199 6.19 6.54 -14.49
CA ILE A 199 5.88 6.10 -13.12
C ILE A 199 7.03 6.54 -12.21
N LYS A 200 6.72 7.39 -11.24
CA LYS A 200 7.68 7.94 -10.28
C LYS A 200 7.70 7.11 -9.02
N ALA A 201 8.85 7.05 -8.37
CA ALA A 201 9.03 6.36 -7.10
C ALA A 201 9.84 7.18 -6.10
N LEU A 202 9.49 7.04 -4.83
CA LEU A 202 10.23 7.56 -3.69
C LEU A 202 10.36 6.46 -2.64
N GLU A 203 11.47 6.48 -1.91
CA GLU A 203 11.66 5.66 -0.72
C GLU A 203 12.26 6.52 0.39
N TRP A 204 11.84 6.30 1.62
CA TRP A 204 12.45 6.92 2.80
C TRP A 204 12.36 5.99 4.00
N GLY A 205 13.36 6.04 4.85
CA GLY A 205 13.44 5.23 6.06
C GLY A 205 12.77 5.87 7.28
N LYS A 206 12.76 5.12 8.37
CA LYS A 206 12.41 5.62 9.71
C LYS A 206 13.36 6.74 10.11
N GLN A 207 12.81 7.77 10.78
CA GLN A 207 13.54 8.90 11.35
C GLN A 207 13.75 8.73 12.85
#